data_6ea18d7fdb771bf6d4c35d281976b22e
#
_entry.id   6ea18d7fdb771bf6d4c35d281976b22e
#
_cell.length_a   1.000
_cell.length_b   1.000
_cell.length_c   1.000
_cell.angle_alpha   90.00
_cell.angle_beta   90.00
_cell.angle_gamma   90.00
#
_symmetry.space_group_name_H-M   'P 1'
#
loop_
_entity.id
_entity.type
_entity.pdbx_description
1 polymer ?
#
loop_
_entity_poly.entity_id
_entity_poly.type
_entity_poly.pdbx_seq_one_letter_code
_entity_poly.pdbx_strand_id
1 'polypeptide(L)'
;MSGLAAASMTELGADDHGWVHGTRDQVRLDRAPGVRTHPDAVPTPSPIDTREVTVIDVGFRVEQVLDGHAWLSSLLTNAGSVVVVARATIPGLRRLESTLHLLDAERTIAAVLGQPRRRWPRAAAHGVGGLTAALVADGRLVEIPEDRTLALHGLTPAPLPARLLTAAGALLSLIEGTPHHAH
;
A
#
# COMPACT_ATOMS: atom_id res chain seq x y z
N MET A 1 -7.43 -13.90 -17.72
CA MET A 1 -7.13 -14.66 -16.47
C MET A 1 -7.28 -13.70 -15.30
N SER A 2 -7.98 -14.09 -14.24
CA SER A 2 -8.12 -13.22 -13.07
C SER A 2 -6.75 -13.05 -12.40
N GLY A 3 -6.47 -11.87 -11.83
CA GLY A 3 -5.20 -11.64 -11.15
C GLY A 3 -5.01 -12.50 -9.88
N LEU A 4 -6.07 -13.17 -9.42
CA LEU A 4 -6.04 -14.13 -8.31
C LEU A 4 -5.33 -15.42 -8.72
N ALA A 5 -5.58 -15.92 -9.94
CA ALA A 5 -4.85 -17.08 -10.47
C ALA A 5 -3.36 -16.81 -10.61
N ALA A 6 -2.97 -15.58 -10.98
CA ALA A 6 -1.56 -15.18 -11.06
C ALA A 6 -0.88 -15.14 -9.68
N ALA A 7 -1.62 -14.89 -8.60
CA ALA A 7 -1.12 -14.93 -7.22
C ALA A 7 -1.16 -16.34 -6.61
N SER A 8 -1.50 -17.37 -7.39
CA SER A 8 -1.67 -18.76 -6.91
C SER A 8 -2.68 -18.90 -5.77
N MET A 9 -3.74 -18.10 -5.82
CA MET A 9 -4.85 -18.17 -4.88
C MET A 9 -5.97 -19.06 -5.43
N THR A 10 -6.68 -19.75 -4.54
CA THR A 10 -7.90 -20.45 -4.90
C THR A 10 -9.03 -19.42 -5.05
N GLU A 11 -9.58 -19.30 -6.25
CA GLU A 11 -10.71 -18.40 -6.53
C GLU A 11 -12.02 -19.03 -5.99
N LEU A 12 -12.75 -18.25 -5.18
CA LEU A 12 -14.00 -18.66 -4.53
C LEU A 12 -15.25 -18.15 -5.27
N GLY A 13 -15.07 -17.32 -6.31
CA GLY A 13 -16.15 -16.69 -7.06
C GLY A 13 -16.31 -15.21 -6.77
N ALA A 14 -17.45 -14.65 -7.21
CA ALA A 14 -17.79 -13.25 -6.99
C ALA A 14 -19.01 -13.13 -6.07
N ASP A 15 -19.07 -12.04 -5.29
CA ASP A 15 -20.23 -11.69 -4.48
C ASP A 15 -21.22 -10.80 -5.24
N ASP A 16 -22.38 -10.54 -4.62
CA ASP A 16 -23.44 -9.70 -5.17
C ASP A 16 -23.03 -8.22 -5.30
N HIS A 17 -21.95 -7.80 -4.64
CA HIS A 17 -21.38 -6.45 -4.72
C HIS A 17 -20.34 -6.34 -5.85
N GLY A 18 -20.04 -7.42 -6.53
CA GLY A 18 -19.11 -7.48 -7.67
C GLY A 18 -17.64 -7.62 -7.25
N TRP A 19 -17.35 -8.08 -6.04
CA TRP A 19 -16.00 -8.43 -5.62
C TRP A 19 -15.70 -9.88 -5.96
N VAL A 20 -14.50 -10.14 -6.48
CA VAL A 20 -13.98 -11.48 -6.70
C VAL A 20 -13.11 -11.87 -5.50
N HIS A 21 -13.42 -13.02 -4.93
CA HIS A 21 -12.77 -13.52 -3.72
C HIS A 21 -11.79 -14.65 -4.03
N GLY A 22 -10.71 -14.68 -3.30
CA GLY A 22 -9.75 -15.77 -3.32
C GLY A 22 -9.10 -15.96 -1.96
N THR A 23 -8.59 -17.19 -1.72
CA THR A 23 -7.88 -17.52 -0.49
C THR A 23 -6.56 -18.20 -0.78
N ARG A 24 -5.59 -17.94 0.07
CA ARG A 24 -4.34 -18.70 0.15
C ARG A 24 -3.96 -18.82 1.63
N ASP A 25 -3.94 -20.05 2.14
CA ASP A 25 -3.75 -20.32 3.56
C ASP A 25 -4.77 -19.53 4.41
N GLN A 26 -4.30 -18.67 5.28
CA GLN A 26 -5.14 -17.81 6.13
C GLN A 26 -5.39 -16.42 5.53
N VAL A 27 -4.89 -16.16 4.33
CA VAL A 27 -5.05 -14.85 3.68
C VAL A 27 -6.24 -14.90 2.74
N ARG A 28 -7.21 -14.01 2.96
CA ARG A 28 -8.27 -13.68 2.01
C ARG A 28 -7.84 -12.50 1.14
N LEU A 29 -8.09 -12.58 -0.15
CA LEU A 29 -7.92 -11.49 -1.10
C LEU A 29 -9.25 -11.19 -1.79
N ASP A 30 -9.70 -9.97 -1.66
CA ASP A 30 -10.89 -9.46 -2.33
C ASP A 30 -10.46 -8.45 -3.39
N ARG A 31 -10.98 -8.59 -4.60
CA ARG A 31 -10.61 -7.74 -5.73
C ARG A 31 -11.84 -7.20 -6.44
N ALA A 32 -11.91 -5.89 -6.61
CA ALA A 32 -12.90 -5.28 -7.51
C ALA A 32 -12.52 -5.59 -8.97
N PRO A 33 -13.38 -6.28 -9.74
CA PRO A 33 -13.07 -6.66 -11.10
C PRO A 33 -13.17 -5.45 -12.05
N GLY A 34 -12.47 -5.55 -13.17
CA GLY A 34 -12.46 -4.55 -14.22
C GLY A 34 -11.61 -3.31 -13.90
N VAL A 35 -11.50 -2.43 -14.89
CA VAL A 35 -10.78 -1.16 -14.75
C VAL A 35 -11.71 -0.12 -14.14
N ARG A 36 -11.30 0.50 -13.06
CA ARG A 36 -11.99 1.62 -12.43
C ARG A 36 -11.22 2.90 -12.72
N THR A 37 -11.90 3.89 -13.26
CA THR A 37 -11.30 5.18 -13.64
C THR A 37 -11.47 6.24 -12.56
N HIS A 38 -12.36 6.00 -11.61
CA HIS A 38 -12.67 6.93 -10.51
C HIS A 38 -12.87 6.17 -9.19
N PRO A 39 -12.43 6.72 -8.03
CA PRO A 39 -12.61 6.08 -6.73
C PRO A 39 -14.08 5.76 -6.40
N ASP A 40 -15.01 6.64 -6.76
CA ASP A 40 -16.44 6.46 -6.49
C ASP A 40 -17.08 5.30 -7.30
N ALA A 41 -16.38 4.80 -8.31
CA ALA A 41 -16.83 3.63 -9.09
C ALA A 41 -16.42 2.29 -8.43
N VAL A 42 -15.66 2.33 -7.34
CA VAL A 42 -15.29 1.13 -6.59
C VAL A 42 -16.46 0.71 -5.70
N PRO A 43 -17.01 -0.50 -5.87
CA PRO A 43 -18.13 -0.94 -5.05
C PRO A 43 -17.72 -1.00 -3.57
N THR A 44 -18.68 -0.72 -2.69
CA THR A 44 -18.45 -0.88 -1.25
C THR A 44 -18.20 -2.36 -0.95
N PRO A 45 -17.13 -2.71 -0.22
CA PRO A 45 -16.89 -4.09 0.16
C PRO A 45 -17.96 -4.59 1.13
N SER A 46 -18.18 -5.91 1.13
CA SER A 46 -18.94 -6.55 2.19
C SER A 46 -18.26 -6.30 3.54
N PRO A 47 -18.99 -6.31 4.67
CA PRO A 47 -18.40 -6.12 5.98
C PRO A 47 -17.20 -7.05 6.18
N ILE A 48 -16.06 -6.48 6.53
CA ILE A 48 -14.83 -7.21 6.79
C ILE A 48 -14.87 -7.68 8.24
N ASP A 49 -14.53 -8.94 8.48
CA ASP A 49 -14.37 -9.45 9.84
C ASP A 49 -13.17 -8.72 10.49
N THR A 50 -13.45 -7.89 11.50
CA THR A 50 -12.49 -6.92 12.07
C THR A 50 -11.45 -7.56 13.00
N ARG A 51 -11.37 -8.88 13.06
CA ARG A 51 -10.44 -9.58 13.97
C ARG A 51 -9.00 -9.60 13.50
N GLU A 52 -8.71 -9.12 12.29
CA GLU A 52 -7.40 -9.24 11.66
C GLU A 52 -6.98 -7.95 10.93
N VAL A 53 -5.70 -7.86 10.56
CA VAL A 53 -5.17 -6.74 9.78
C VAL A 53 -5.74 -6.79 8.36
N THR A 54 -6.43 -5.74 7.95
CA THR A 54 -6.91 -5.57 6.58
C THR A 54 -6.03 -4.57 5.85
N VAL A 55 -5.46 -4.99 4.72
CA VAL A 55 -4.67 -4.13 3.83
C VAL A 55 -5.48 -3.82 2.58
N ILE A 56 -5.70 -2.54 2.30
CA ILE A 56 -6.44 -2.08 1.12
C ILE A 56 -5.48 -1.39 0.15
N ASP A 57 -5.26 -2.02 -1.02
CA ASP A 57 -4.53 -1.42 -2.14
C ASP A 57 -5.50 -0.57 -2.96
N VAL A 58 -5.39 0.74 -2.82
CA VAL A 58 -6.36 1.67 -3.39
C VAL A 58 -6.18 1.88 -4.90
N GLY A 59 -4.97 1.81 -5.42
CA GLY A 59 -4.66 1.93 -6.86
C GLY A 59 -4.94 3.30 -7.49
N PHE A 60 -5.41 4.30 -6.73
CA PHE A 60 -5.65 5.67 -7.17
C PHE A 60 -4.64 6.64 -6.57
N ARG A 61 -4.58 7.83 -7.14
CA ARG A 61 -3.82 8.93 -6.54
C ARG A 61 -4.57 9.46 -5.31
N VAL A 62 -3.81 9.88 -4.30
CA VAL A 62 -4.41 10.35 -3.04
C VAL A 62 -5.36 11.53 -3.26
N GLU A 63 -5.01 12.43 -4.16
CA GLU A 63 -5.84 13.59 -4.52
C GLU A 63 -7.22 13.15 -5.05
N GLN A 64 -7.24 12.14 -5.93
CA GLN A 64 -8.49 11.60 -6.48
C GLN A 64 -9.36 10.95 -5.40
N VAL A 65 -8.74 10.30 -4.42
CA VAL A 65 -9.46 9.67 -3.31
C VAL A 65 -10.04 10.72 -2.38
N LEU A 66 -9.29 11.78 -2.07
CA LEU A 66 -9.74 12.87 -1.20
C LEU A 66 -10.85 13.71 -1.85
N ASP A 67 -10.80 13.90 -3.17
CA ASP A 67 -11.83 14.62 -3.94
C ASP A 67 -13.11 13.78 -4.11
N GLY A 68 -13.04 12.47 -3.88
CA GLY A 68 -14.18 11.55 -3.97
C GLY A 68 -15.11 11.64 -2.76
N HIS A 69 -16.32 11.12 -2.93
CA HIS A 69 -17.36 11.11 -1.88
C HIS A 69 -17.75 9.69 -1.46
N ALA A 70 -17.09 8.67 -2.02
CA ALA A 70 -17.36 7.28 -1.71
C ALA A 70 -16.62 6.79 -0.46
N TRP A 71 -16.86 5.54 -0.10
CA TRP A 71 -16.30 4.89 1.08
C TRP A 71 -14.76 4.94 1.16
N LEU A 72 -14.05 4.97 0.02
CA LEU A 72 -12.58 5.08 -0.02
C LEU A 72 -12.07 6.39 0.58
N SER A 73 -12.77 7.51 0.35
CA SER A 73 -12.41 8.79 0.96
C SER A 73 -12.57 8.75 2.48
N SER A 74 -13.71 8.22 2.97
CA SER A 74 -13.94 8.02 4.39
C SER A 74 -12.92 7.06 5.01
N LEU A 75 -12.56 6.00 4.29
CA LEU A 75 -11.56 5.05 4.73
C LEU A 75 -10.19 5.73 4.89
N LEU A 76 -9.74 6.49 3.88
CA LEU A 76 -8.44 7.19 3.93
C LEU A 76 -8.37 8.17 5.11
N THR A 77 -9.49 8.82 5.43
CA THR A 77 -9.58 9.76 6.54
C THR A 77 -9.57 9.06 7.91
N ASN A 78 -10.17 7.87 8.01
CA ASN A 78 -10.39 7.17 9.28
C ASN A 78 -9.48 5.94 9.49
N ALA A 79 -8.65 5.56 8.51
CA ALA A 79 -7.73 4.44 8.65
C ALA A 79 -6.74 4.66 9.80
N GLY A 80 -6.46 3.61 10.58
CA GLY A 80 -5.45 3.65 11.65
C GLY A 80 -4.05 3.96 11.12
N SER A 81 -3.72 3.45 9.94
CA SER A 81 -2.44 3.69 9.27
C SER A 81 -2.63 3.88 7.77
N VAL A 82 -1.89 4.79 7.18
CA VAL A 82 -1.84 5.02 5.73
C VAL A 82 -0.42 4.75 5.24
N VAL A 83 -0.27 3.82 4.30
CA VAL A 83 1.03 3.50 3.70
C VAL A 83 1.12 4.15 2.33
N VAL A 84 2.04 5.09 2.17
CA VAL A 84 2.34 5.72 0.88
C VAL A 84 3.49 4.98 0.20
N VAL A 85 3.21 4.38 -0.95
CA VAL A 85 4.23 3.66 -1.73
C VAL A 85 4.84 4.60 -2.77
N ALA A 86 6.17 4.70 -2.78
CA ALA A 86 6.92 5.52 -3.72
C ALA A 86 8.13 4.75 -4.29
N ARG A 87 8.67 5.21 -5.42
CA ARG A 87 9.95 4.71 -5.94
C ARG A 87 11.09 5.60 -5.48
N ALA A 88 12.26 5.00 -5.23
CA ALA A 88 13.52 5.68 -4.89
C ALA A 88 14.13 6.40 -6.11
N THR A 89 13.35 7.28 -6.73
CA THR A 89 13.73 8.15 -7.86
C THR A 89 13.39 9.60 -7.53
N ILE A 90 14.06 10.56 -8.17
CA ILE A 90 13.78 11.98 -7.95
C ILE A 90 12.27 12.30 -8.13
N PRO A 91 11.61 11.90 -9.23
CA PRO A 91 10.17 12.14 -9.39
C PRO A 91 9.33 11.42 -8.34
N GLY A 92 9.72 10.19 -7.96
CA GLY A 92 9.01 9.39 -6.94
C GLY A 92 9.06 10.04 -5.57
N LEU A 93 10.24 10.51 -5.14
CA LEU A 93 10.42 11.18 -3.84
C LEU A 93 9.74 12.55 -3.78
N ARG A 94 9.75 13.31 -4.88
CA ARG A 94 8.99 14.57 -4.97
C ARG A 94 7.49 14.34 -4.87
N ARG A 95 6.99 13.28 -5.53
CA ARG A 95 5.57 12.90 -5.42
C ARG A 95 5.23 12.43 -4.01
N LEU A 96 6.10 11.65 -3.37
CA LEU A 96 5.95 11.27 -1.96
C LEU A 96 5.77 12.52 -1.09
N GLU A 97 6.68 13.48 -1.18
CA GLU A 97 6.60 14.73 -0.41
C GLU A 97 5.27 15.48 -0.65
N SER A 98 4.86 15.63 -1.93
CA SER A 98 3.56 16.25 -2.26
C SER A 98 2.38 15.49 -1.68
N THR A 99 2.41 14.15 -1.69
CA THR A 99 1.37 13.31 -1.10
C THR A 99 1.31 13.45 0.41
N LEU A 100 2.47 13.55 1.09
CA LEU A 100 2.55 13.73 2.54
C LEU A 100 1.95 15.05 3.01
N HIS A 101 1.92 16.10 2.18
CA HIS A 101 1.23 17.34 2.50
C HIS A 101 -0.30 17.21 2.57
N LEU A 102 -0.86 16.15 1.99
CA LEU A 102 -2.31 15.90 1.95
C LEU A 102 -2.77 14.94 3.04
N LEU A 103 -1.85 14.26 3.70
CA LEU A 103 -2.12 13.21 4.66
C LEU A 103 -1.72 13.64 6.08
N ASP A 104 -2.37 13.01 7.05
CA ASP A 104 -1.99 13.14 8.45
C ASP A 104 -0.63 12.47 8.68
N ALA A 105 0.36 13.27 9.09
CA ALA A 105 1.72 12.82 9.30
C ALA A 105 1.84 11.74 10.39
N GLU A 106 0.99 11.78 11.42
CA GLU A 106 1.07 10.84 12.56
C GLU A 106 0.68 9.42 12.17
N ARG A 107 -0.22 9.27 11.20
CA ARG A 107 -0.72 7.98 10.73
C ARG A 107 -0.04 7.49 9.45
N THR A 108 0.84 8.31 8.88
CA THR A 108 1.43 7.99 7.57
C THR A 108 2.77 7.29 7.73
N ILE A 109 2.93 6.21 6.98
CA ILE A 109 4.16 5.43 6.82
C ILE A 109 4.57 5.51 5.35
N ALA A 110 5.86 5.67 5.04
CA ALA A 110 6.36 5.62 3.68
C ALA A 110 7.03 4.28 3.38
N ALA A 111 6.62 3.61 2.30
CA ALA A 111 7.28 2.43 1.74
C ALA A 111 7.98 2.83 0.44
N VAL A 112 9.32 2.87 0.44
CA VAL A 112 10.10 3.36 -0.71
C VAL A 112 10.80 2.20 -1.42
N LEU A 113 10.31 1.88 -2.62
CA LEU A 113 10.80 0.79 -3.46
C LEU A 113 12.03 1.21 -4.25
N GLY A 114 13.09 0.44 -4.17
CA GLY A 114 14.29 0.63 -4.99
C GLY A 114 15.61 0.46 -4.24
N GLN A 115 16.59 1.28 -4.57
CA GLN A 115 17.89 1.26 -3.91
C GLN A 115 17.79 1.76 -2.46
N PRO A 116 18.57 1.17 -1.53
CA PRO A 116 18.59 1.64 -0.16
C PRO A 116 19.06 3.10 -0.09
N ARG A 117 18.56 3.85 0.88
CA ARG A 117 18.79 5.30 1.03
C ARG A 117 20.26 5.72 0.98
N ARG A 118 21.17 4.93 1.55
CA ARG A 118 22.62 5.16 1.48
C ARG A 118 23.19 5.17 0.05
N ARG A 119 22.45 4.61 -0.93
CA ARG A 119 22.82 4.56 -2.35
C ARG A 119 22.00 5.53 -3.20
N TRP A 120 21.17 6.37 -2.60
CA TRP A 120 20.45 7.37 -3.38
C TRP A 120 21.43 8.37 -3.98
N PRO A 121 21.21 8.75 -5.24
CA PRO A 121 21.99 9.84 -5.85
C PRO A 121 21.87 11.11 -4.99
N ARG A 122 22.95 11.89 -4.91
CA ARG A 122 22.94 13.15 -4.15
C ARG A 122 21.74 14.05 -4.50
N ALA A 123 21.42 14.15 -5.78
CA ALA A 123 20.27 14.91 -6.27
C ALA A 123 18.92 14.37 -5.71
N ALA A 124 18.78 13.06 -5.54
CA ALA A 124 17.61 12.45 -4.92
C ALA A 124 17.59 12.69 -3.40
N ALA A 125 18.73 12.57 -2.75
CA ALA A 125 18.85 12.85 -1.31
C ALA A 125 18.56 14.32 -0.97
N HIS A 126 18.97 15.27 -1.82
CA HIS A 126 18.62 16.70 -1.68
C HIS A 126 17.17 17.01 -2.06
N GLY A 127 16.53 16.16 -2.85
CA GLY A 127 15.12 16.29 -3.22
C GLY A 127 14.15 15.71 -2.18
N VAL A 128 14.65 15.15 -1.10
CA VAL A 128 13.85 14.73 0.05
C VAL A 128 13.39 15.98 0.78
N GLY A 129 12.08 16.20 0.82
CA GLY A 129 11.50 17.33 1.52
C GLY A 129 11.44 17.11 3.03
N GLY A 130 10.95 18.13 3.75
CA GLY A 130 10.90 18.13 5.21
C GLY A 130 10.03 17.03 5.80
N LEU A 131 8.90 16.71 5.17
CA LEU A 131 7.98 15.65 5.65
C LEU A 131 8.60 14.26 5.48
N THR A 132 9.20 13.99 4.33
CA THR A 132 9.90 12.72 4.11
C THR A 132 11.09 12.58 5.09
N ALA A 133 11.82 13.65 5.36
CA ALA A 133 12.91 13.65 6.35
C ALA A 133 12.39 13.39 7.77
N ALA A 134 11.25 13.94 8.14
CA ALA A 134 10.60 13.65 9.42
C ALA A 134 10.22 12.16 9.55
N LEU A 135 9.59 11.57 8.53
CA LEU A 135 9.29 10.12 8.52
C LEU A 135 10.54 9.26 8.69
N VAL A 136 11.67 9.69 8.10
CA VAL A 136 12.95 9.00 8.30
C VAL A 136 13.42 9.11 9.75
N ALA A 137 13.35 10.29 10.35
CA ALA A 137 13.79 10.53 11.74
C ALA A 137 12.93 9.74 12.74
N ASP A 138 11.64 9.63 12.44
CA ASP A 138 10.67 8.89 13.26
C ASP A 138 10.70 7.36 13.03
N GLY A 139 11.54 6.86 12.11
CA GLY A 139 11.60 5.45 11.76
C GLY A 139 10.39 4.94 10.97
N ARG A 140 9.57 5.84 10.42
CA ARG A 140 8.35 5.52 9.65
C ARG A 140 8.54 5.48 8.12
N LEU A 141 9.79 5.39 7.66
CA LEU A 141 10.12 5.10 6.28
C LEU A 141 10.75 3.73 6.16
N VAL A 142 10.10 2.82 5.44
CA VAL A 142 10.58 1.47 5.17
C VAL A 142 11.16 1.38 3.76
N GLU A 143 12.40 0.91 3.64
CA GLU A 143 13.05 0.66 2.35
C GLU A 143 12.63 -0.71 1.82
N ILE A 144 11.97 -0.77 0.67
CA ILE A 144 11.57 -2.01 0.01
C ILE A 144 12.57 -2.33 -1.10
N PRO A 145 13.35 -3.41 -0.99
CA PRO A 145 14.32 -3.76 -2.02
C PRO A 145 13.64 -4.18 -3.32
N GLU A 146 14.15 -3.69 -4.43
CA GLU A 146 13.68 -4.11 -5.75
C GLU A 146 14.07 -5.57 -6.02
N ASP A 147 13.11 -6.35 -6.51
CA ASP A 147 13.34 -7.73 -6.95
C ASP A 147 13.03 -7.89 -8.43
N ARG A 148 14.04 -8.25 -9.21
CA ARG A 148 13.91 -8.40 -10.67
C ARG A 148 12.97 -9.51 -11.07
N THR A 149 12.95 -10.60 -10.32
CA THR A 149 12.08 -11.75 -10.61
C THR A 149 10.62 -11.36 -10.43
N LEU A 150 10.28 -10.68 -9.32
CA LEU A 150 8.95 -10.18 -9.11
C LEU A 150 8.56 -9.08 -10.13
N ALA A 151 9.51 -8.22 -10.54
CA ALA A 151 9.23 -7.18 -11.52
C ALA A 151 8.92 -7.76 -12.91
N LEU A 152 9.53 -8.89 -13.27
CA LEU A 152 9.35 -9.55 -14.58
C LEU A 152 8.18 -10.54 -14.59
N HIS A 153 8.00 -11.30 -13.54
CA HIS A 153 7.10 -12.45 -13.52
C HIS A 153 5.88 -12.24 -12.60
N GLY A 154 5.88 -11.17 -11.78
CA GLY A 154 4.86 -10.98 -10.75
C GLY A 154 4.99 -12.01 -9.61
N LEU A 155 3.92 -12.14 -8.82
CA LEU A 155 3.84 -13.14 -7.78
C LEU A 155 3.74 -14.55 -8.38
N THR A 156 4.54 -15.47 -7.86
CA THR A 156 4.54 -16.89 -8.23
C THR A 156 4.24 -17.74 -6.99
N PRO A 157 4.04 -19.08 -7.14
CA PRO A 157 3.91 -19.99 -5.99
C PRO A 157 5.15 -20.04 -5.11
N ALA A 158 6.32 -19.65 -5.63
CA ALA A 158 7.56 -19.66 -4.88
C ALA A 158 7.53 -18.68 -3.69
N PRO A 159 8.19 -19.02 -2.57
CA PRO A 159 8.31 -18.11 -1.43
C PRO A 159 8.95 -16.77 -1.84
N LEU A 160 8.51 -15.69 -1.21
CA LEU A 160 9.14 -14.38 -1.40
C LEU A 160 10.58 -14.40 -0.86
N PRO A 161 11.51 -13.66 -1.50
CA PRO A 161 12.87 -13.50 -1.00
C PRO A 161 12.90 -12.98 0.44
N ALA A 162 13.80 -13.52 1.28
CA ALA A 162 13.91 -13.15 2.69
C ALA A 162 14.00 -11.64 2.94
N ARG A 163 14.73 -10.91 2.04
CA ARG A 163 14.86 -9.45 2.12
C ARG A 163 13.52 -8.71 1.98
N LEU A 164 12.59 -9.24 1.17
CA LEU A 164 11.25 -8.68 1.03
C LEU A 164 10.38 -9.02 2.22
N LEU A 165 10.49 -10.25 2.75
CA LEU A 165 9.80 -10.64 3.99
C LEU A 165 10.25 -9.80 5.17
N THR A 166 11.55 -9.50 5.30
CA THR A 166 12.07 -8.60 6.33
C THR A 166 11.48 -7.19 6.20
N ALA A 167 11.42 -6.64 4.98
CA ALA A 167 10.84 -5.32 4.75
C ALA A 167 9.31 -5.31 5.02
N ALA A 168 8.61 -6.37 4.62
CA ALA A 168 7.18 -6.53 4.91
C ALA A 168 6.91 -6.65 6.41
N GLY A 169 7.73 -7.40 7.14
CA GLY A 169 7.65 -7.52 8.60
C GLY A 169 7.87 -6.17 9.30
N ALA A 170 8.87 -5.38 8.86
CA ALA A 170 9.10 -4.04 9.39
C ALA A 170 7.89 -3.12 9.14
N LEU A 171 7.28 -3.19 7.95
CA LEU A 171 6.09 -2.42 7.62
C LEU A 171 4.89 -2.83 8.48
N LEU A 172 4.67 -4.13 8.65
CA LEU A 172 3.59 -4.66 9.49
C LEU A 172 3.74 -4.21 10.95
N SER A 173 4.95 -4.28 11.50
CA SER A 173 5.23 -3.82 12.88
C SER A 173 4.91 -2.34 13.08
N LEU A 174 5.15 -1.49 12.07
CA LEU A 174 4.78 -0.07 12.13
C LEU A 174 3.26 0.12 12.08
N ILE A 175 2.55 -0.65 11.25
CA ILE A 175 1.10 -0.61 11.14
C ILE A 175 0.45 -1.01 12.48
N GLU A 176 0.91 -2.09 13.09
CA GLU A 176 0.40 -2.60 14.36
C GLU A 176 0.75 -1.69 15.54
N GLY A 177 1.91 -1.03 15.49
CA GLY A 177 2.37 -0.09 16.53
C GLY A 177 1.72 1.29 16.48
N THR A 178 0.98 1.61 15.43
CA THR A 178 0.26 2.88 15.30
C THR A 178 -0.97 2.86 16.23
N PRO A 179 -1.11 3.80 17.18
CA PRO A 179 -2.26 3.78 18.09
C PRO A 179 -3.56 3.96 17.32
N HIS A 180 -4.45 3.00 17.44
CA HIS A 180 -5.80 3.09 16.90
C HIS A 180 -6.60 4.04 17.81
N HIS A 181 -6.81 5.27 17.38
CA HIS A 181 -7.81 6.13 18.00
C HIS A 181 -9.20 5.59 17.60
N ALA A 182 -9.75 4.72 18.45
CA ALA A 182 -11.15 4.34 18.34
C ALA A 182 -12.01 5.58 18.64
N HIS A 183 -12.72 6.07 17.64
CA HIS A 183 -13.81 7.04 17.78
C HIS A 183 -15.16 6.34 17.86
#